data_f4bc63a3379340827af43e853dbb2101
#
_entry.id   f4bc63a3379340827af43e853dbb2101
#
_cell.length_a   1.000
_cell.length_b   1.000
_cell.length_c   1.000
_cell.angle_alpha   90.00
_cell.angle_beta   90.00
_cell.angle_gamma   90.00
#
_symmetry.space_group_name_H-M   'P 1'
#
loop_
_entity.id
_entity.type
_entity.pdbx_description
1 polymer ?
#
loop_
_entity_poly.entity_id
_entity_poly.type
_entity_poly.pdbx_seq_one_letter_code
_entity_poly.pdbx_strand_id
1 'polypeptide(L)'
;MIFGRVKLADARGAILAHNLKTADRVLRKGALIDPAAYEMLAQAGHTDVTVARLEPGDVPEGEAATRLGELLRRPGLRRSPDVHGRVNLFAEADGLLRLDAPAIERLNLIDEAITLATLPDRSVVKSGDMIATLKIIPFAVGARAMEAAETLIKAAALIALRPFAALKFGLVLTTSPQLKDAAITHTITATRNRIEAHNGVLLPPLQTSHEIGPLTDAINALIADGAEVLLISGASAVTDRQDVAPSAIEAAGGEITHFGMPVDPGNLICFGHIGGRHAIVLPGCARSEKLNGIDWVLDLICAGEPVTNADIARMGVGGLLKEMDARPTPRAADQPTGYGAAPRAKPQIAAIVLAAGMSRRMGSNKLLAPLPDGQTMIARTVQNVLQTAAHPVIVVTGHDNDKIRATLDGLKIRFVHAPTYRDGMAESFRTGIAALSESIGAVLIVLGDMPLVDPASLHRLLAAYDPEEGRDIIVPVFDGQRGNPVLWGKKFFPELLGVSGDIGARNVLLRHMESVAEVVMETDAILRDFDTPDALKVLAPKQEGASFREQKEAKKL
;
A
#
# COMPACT_ATOMS: atom_id res chain seq x y z
N MET A 1 -34.12 8.58 6.04
CA MET A 1 -33.96 8.57 4.56
C MET A 1 -34.99 7.61 3.95
N ILE A 2 -35.75 8.02 2.94
CA ILE A 2 -36.72 7.21 2.21
C ILE A 2 -36.06 6.73 0.91
N PHE A 3 -36.01 5.42 0.70
CA PHE A 3 -35.47 4.81 -0.51
C PHE A 3 -36.58 4.05 -1.25
N GLY A 4 -36.71 4.30 -2.56
CA GLY A 4 -37.73 3.57 -3.32
C GLY A 4 -37.87 4.07 -4.76
N ARG A 5 -38.72 3.37 -5.51
CA ARG A 5 -39.15 3.73 -6.84
C ARG A 5 -40.28 4.74 -6.76
N VAL A 6 -40.10 5.87 -7.43
CA VAL A 6 -41.08 6.97 -7.48
C VAL A 6 -41.29 7.40 -8.94
N LYS A 7 -42.43 8.06 -9.21
CA LYS A 7 -42.62 8.71 -10.51
C LYS A 7 -41.59 9.81 -10.70
N LEU A 8 -41.13 10.01 -11.93
CA LEU A 8 -40.14 11.04 -12.22
C LEU A 8 -40.60 12.41 -11.77
N ALA A 9 -41.91 12.74 -11.88
CA ALA A 9 -42.48 13.98 -11.41
C ALA A 9 -42.23 14.26 -9.92
N ASP A 10 -42.19 13.22 -9.10
CA ASP A 10 -42.00 13.27 -7.65
C ASP A 10 -40.51 13.13 -7.25
N ALA A 11 -39.60 12.95 -8.22
CA ALA A 11 -38.20 12.66 -7.95
C ALA A 11 -37.31 13.93 -7.80
N ARG A 12 -37.83 15.11 -8.05
CA ARG A 12 -37.06 16.38 -7.95
C ARG A 12 -36.48 16.57 -6.56
N GLY A 13 -35.19 16.91 -6.51
CA GLY A 13 -34.45 17.11 -5.26
C GLY A 13 -34.07 15.80 -4.53
N ALA A 14 -34.36 14.64 -5.11
CA ALA A 14 -33.92 13.36 -4.59
C ALA A 14 -32.59 12.92 -5.24
N ILE A 15 -31.90 11.96 -4.61
CA ILE A 15 -30.64 11.40 -5.09
C ILE A 15 -30.93 10.17 -5.94
N LEU A 16 -30.35 10.07 -7.13
CA LEU A 16 -30.51 8.95 -8.04
C LEU A 16 -29.81 7.69 -7.48
N ALA A 17 -30.57 6.59 -7.32
CA ALA A 17 -30.05 5.37 -6.71
C ALA A 17 -29.23 4.50 -7.68
N HIS A 18 -29.46 4.61 -8.99
CA HIS A 18 -28.79 3.80 -10.02
C HIS A 18 -28.36 4.67 -11.20
N ASN A 19 -27.38 4.19 -11.97
CA ASN A 19 -26.99 4.83 -13.21
C ASN A 19 -28.15 4.75 -14.22
N LEU A 20 -28.54 5.89 -14.81
CA LEU A 20 -29.55 5.94 -15.86
C LEU A 20 -28.98 6.57 -17.14
N LYS A 21 -29.28 5.92 -18.27
CA LYS A 21 -28.90 6.44 -19.59
C LYS A 21 -29.87 7.53 -20.01
N THR A 22 -29.32 8.64 -20.52
CA THR A 22 -30.06 9.68 -21.24
C THR A 22 -29.61 9.70 -22.69
N ALA A 23 -30.16 10.56 -23.53
CA ALA A 23 -29.78 10.66 -24.93
C ALA A 23 -28.27 10.94 -25.11
N ASP A 24 -27.71 11.85 -24.31
CA ASP A 24 -26.36 12.39 -24.50
C ASP A 24 -25.33 11.86 -23.49
N ARG A 25 -25.76 11.36 -22.33
CA ARG A 25 -24.85 10.91 -21.25
C ARG A 25 -25.51 9.91 -20.31
N VAL A 26 -24.71 9.41 -19.37
CA VAL A 26 -25.21 8.60 -18.24
C VAL A 26 -25.27 9.48 -17.01
N LEU A 27 -26.45 9.62 -16.41
CA LEU A 27 -26.59 10.15 -15.06
C LEU A 27 -26.17 9.06 -14.08
N ARG A 28 -25.19 9.39 -13.25
CA ARG A 28 -24.58 8.42 -12.33
C ARG A 28 -25.39 8.29 -11.05
N LYS A 29 -25.32 7.11 -10.40
CA LYS A 29 -25.72 6.91 -9.02
C LYS A 29 -25.13 8.02 -8.14
N GLY A 30 -25.94 8.53 -7.20
CA GLY A 30 -25.55 9.62 -6.32
C GLY A 30 -25.81 11.03 -6.88
N ALA A 31 -26.18 11.16 -8.17
CA ALA A 31 -26.52 12.48 -8.73
C ALA A 31 -27.83 13.00 -8.14
N LEU A 32 -27.83 14.28 -7.78
CA LEU A 32 -29.08 14.98 -7.40
C LEU A 32 -29.94 15.17 -8.65
N ILE A 33 -31.24 14.86 -8.54
CA ILE A 33 -32.21 15.13 -9.60
C ILE A 33 -32.61 16.60 -9.50
N ASP A 34 -31.71 17.47 -9.96
CA ASP A 34 -31.95 18.90 -10.15
C ASP A 34 -32.85 19.13 -11.39
N PRO A 35 -33.27 20.36 -11.68
CA PRO A 35 -34.10 20.65 -12.84
C PRO A 35 -33.49 20.16 -14.17
N ALA A 36 -32.18 20.26 -14.36
CA ALA A 36 -31.50 19.83 -15.58
C ALA A 36 -31.48 18.30 -15.70
N ALA A 37 -31.16 17.57 -14.61
CA ALA A 37 -31.21 16.13 -14.56
C ALA A 37 -32.64 15.60 -14.78
N TYR A 38 -33.64 16.28 -14.23
CA TYR A 38 -35.05 15.95 -14.44
C TYR A 38 -35.44 16.04 -15.93
N GLU A 39 -35.13 17.16 -16.61
CA GLU A 39 -35.44 17.33 -18.04
C GLU A 39 -34.72 16.25 -18.90
N MET A 40 -33.45 15.96 -18.62
CA MET A 40 -32.72 14.89 -19.33
C MET A 40 -33.37 13.51 -19.17
N LEU A 41 -33.85 13.18 -17.96
CA LEU A 41 -34.52 11.90 -17.71
C LEU A 41 -35.89 11.86 -18.40
N ALA A 42 -36.63 12.95 -18.38
CA ALA A 42 -37.93 13.07 -19.07
C ALA A 42 -37.78 12.91 -20.59
N GLN A 43 -36.82 13.62 -21.20
CA GLN A 43 -36.51 13.49 -22.64
C GLN A 43 -36.04 12.10 -23.04
N ALA A 44 -35.38 11.37 -22.13
CA ALA A 44 -34.97 9.99 -22.34
C ALA A 44 -36.11 8.96 -22.15
N GLY A 45 -37.34 9.44 -21.83
CA GLY A 45 -38.53 8.60 -21.71
C GLY A 45 -38.66 7.87 -20.36
N HIS A 46 -37.88 8.26 -19.33
CA HIS A 46 -38.05 7.70 -18.01
C HIS A 46 -39.34 8.21 -17.35
N THR A 47 -40.21 7.32 -16.92
CA THR A 47 -41.47 7.63 -16.21
C THR A 47 -41.35 7.43 -14.71
N ASP A 48 -40.48 6.51 -14.30
CA ASP A 48 -40.20 6.15 -12.93
C ASP A 48 -38.70 6.03 -12.71
N VAL A 49 -38.23 6.37 -11.52
CA VAL A 49 -36.82 6.28 -11.11
C VAL A 49 -36.73 5.78 -9.67
N THR A 50 -35.66 5.05 -9.37
CA THR A 50 -35.34 4.69 -7.98
C THR A 50 -34.46 5.77 -7.37
N VAL A 51 -34.88 6.32 -6.25
CA VAL A 51 -34.22 7.43 -5.59
C VAL A 51 -34.07 7.22 -4.09
N ALA A 52 -33.14 7.96 -3.51
CA ALA A 52 -33.04 8.21 -2.08
C ALA A 52 -33.44 9.66 -1.80
N ARG A 53 -34.36 9.88 -0.86
CA ARG A 53 -34.76 11.18 -0.37
C ARG A 53 -34.35 11.32 1.09
N LEU A 54 -33.53 12.32 1.36
CA LEU A 54 -33.12 12.64 2.72
C LEU A 54 -34.31 13.23 3.49
N GLU A 55 -34.44 12.86 4.74
CA GLU A 55 -35.39 13.42 5.69
C GLU A 55 -34.72 14.49 6.57
N PRO A 56 -35.48 15.37 7.21
CA PRO A 56 -34.90 16.33 8.13
C PRO A 56 -34.08 15.66 9.21
N GLY A 57 -32.81 16.07 9.33
CA GLY A 57 -31.84 15.49 10.26
C GLY A 57 -30.98 14.35 9.70
N ASP A 58 -31.24 13.88 8.47
CA ASP A 58 -30.33 12.96 7.80
C ASP A 58 -29.02 13.66 7.42
N VAL A 59 -27.91 13.02 7.69
CA VAL A 59 -26.56 13.49 7.33
C VAL A 59 -26.10 12.78 6.05
N PRO A 60 -25.82 13.49 4.95
CA PRO A 60 -25.37 12.89 3.70
C PRO A 60 -24.10 12.02 3.86
N GLU A 61 -23.98 10.96 3.04
CA GLU A 61 -22.90 9.96 3.17
C GLU A 61 -21.50 10.58 3.23
N GLY A 62 -21.18 11.54 2.35
CA GLY A 62 -19.86 12.18 2.32
C GLY A 62 -19.59 13.06 3.54
N GLU A 63 -20.61 13.79 4.01
CA GLU A 63 -20.51 14.59 5.24
C GLU A 63 -20.33 13.68 6.45
N ALA A 64 -21.12 12.61 6.58
CA ALA A 64 -21.04 11.65 7.66
C ALA A 64 -19.65 10.98 7.70
N ALA A 65 -19.17 10.49 6.54
CA ALA A 65 -17.84 9.88 6.43
C ALA A 65 -16.73 10.86 6.81
N THR A 66 -16.82 12.12 6.36
CA THR A 66 -15.85 13.16 6.68
C THR A 66 -15.82 13.47 8.18
N ARG A 67 -16.98 13.66 8.81
CA ARG A 67 -17.09 13.99 10.25
C ARG A 67 -16.57 12.85 11.11
N LEU A 68 -16.99 11.60 10.86
CA LEU A 68 -16.53 10.44 11.62
C LEU A 68 -15.06 10.13 11.34
N GLY A 69 -14.61 10.24 10.08
CA GLY A 69 -13.22 10.05 9.71
C GLY A 69 -12.27 11.06 10.36
N GLU A 70 -12.70 12.32 10.53
CA GLU A 70 -11.90 13.34 11.26
C GLU A 70 -11.82 13.01 12.76
N LEU A 71 -12.88 12.51 13.37
CA LEU A 71 -12.87 12.08 14.75
C LEU A 71 -12.03 10.83 15.01
N LEU A 72 -11.91 9.95 14.02
CA LEU A 72 -11.04 8.77 14.08
C LEU A 72 -9.56 9.12 13.89
N ARG A 73 -9.24 10.26 13.27
CA ARG A 73 -7.87 10.71 13.10
C ARG A 73 -7.23 11.01 14.46
N ARG A 74 -6.08 10.39 14.71
CA ARG A 74 -5.26 10.56 15.93
C ARG A 74 -3.82 10.89 15.51
N PRO A 75 -2.95 11.36 16.42
CA PRO A 75 -1.53 11.55 16.12
C PRO A 75 -0.92 10.30 15.46
N GLY A 76 -0.16 10.48 14.42
CA GLY A 76 0.44 9.41 13.62
C GLY A 76 -0.52 8.77 12.59
N LEU A 77 -1.77 9.26 12.48
CA LEU A 77 -2.75 8.76 11.53
C LEU A 77 -3.19 9.87 10.56
N ARG A 78 -3.13 9.59 9.28
CA ARG A 78 -3.64 10.43 8.21
C ARG A 78 -4.92 9.83 7.63
N ARG A 79 -5.92 10.65 7.36
CA ARG A 79 -7.11 10.21 6.63
C ARG A 79 -7.07 10.63 5.16
N SER A 80 -7.74 9.85 4.29
CA SER A 80 -8.05 10.28 2.93
C SER A 80 -9.16 11.35 2.91
N PRO A 81 -9.31 12.09 1.81
CA PRO A 81 -10.59 12.73 1.49
C PRO A 81 -11.71 11.69 1.41
N ASP A 82 -12.95 12.16 1.58
CA ASP A 82 -14.11 11.32 1.31
C ASP A 82 -14.22 10.99 -0.19
N VAL A 83 -14.56 9.74 -0.49
CA VAL A 83 -14.92 9.29 -1.83
C VAL A 83 -16.16 8.41 -1.71
N HIS A 84 -17.31 8.95 -2.10
CA HIS A 84 -18.60 8.26 -2.05
C HIS A 84 -18.89 7.63 -0.66
N GLY A 85 -18.77 8.42 0.40
CA GLY A 85 -19.02 7.98 1.77
C GLY A 85 -17.94 7.06 2.35
N ARG A 86 -16.74 6.99 1.75
CA ARG A 86 -15.60 6.21 2.25
C ARG A 86 -14.45 7.12 2.63
N VAL A 87 -13.90 6.91 3.81
CA VAL A 87 -12.67 7.52 4.31
C VAL A 87 -11.73 6.41 4.77
N ASN A 88 -10.49 6.45 4.30
CA ASN A 88 -9.45 5.53 4.70
C ASN A 88 -8.49 6.20 5.69
N LEU A 89 -7.98 5.44 6.64
CA LEU A 89 -6.94 5.86 7.58
C LEU A 89 -5.62 5.18 7.20
N PHE A 90 -4.54 5.95 7.26
CA PHE A 90 -3.19 5.51 6.91
C PHE A 90 -2.24 5.80 8.07
N ALA A 91 -1.26 4.94 8.27
CA ALA A 91 -0.14 5.18 9.18
C ALA A 91 0.79 6.27 8.62
N GLU A 92 1.25 7.20 9.46
CA GLU A 92 2.24 8.23 9.09
C GLU A 92 3.67 7.85 9.49
N ALA A 93 3.83 6.75 10.24
CA ALA A 93 5.12 6.23 10.67
C ALA A 93 5.08 4.70 10.73
N ASP A 94 6.26 4.07 10.74
CA ASP A 94 6.41 2.66 11.05
C ASP A 94 6.09 2.44 12.54
N GLY A 95 5.31 1.42 12.86
CA GLY A 95 4.90 1.21 14.24
C GLY A 95 3.92 0.06 14.44
N LEU A 96 3.41 -0.03 15.66
CA LEU A 96 2.44 -1.03 16.10
C LEU A 96 1.05 -0.42 16.16
N LEU A 97 0.10 -1.02 15.45
CA LEU A 97 -1.30 -0.63 15.48
C LEU A 97 -1.95 -1.14 16.79
N ARG A 98 -2.68 -0.26 17.48
CA ARG A 98 -3.44 -0.60 18.66
C ARG A 98 -4.91 -0.27 18.48
N LEU A 99 -5.76 -1.25 18.75
CA LEU A 99 -7.20 -1.16 18.55
C LEU A 99 -7.95 -1.40 19.87
N ASP A 100 -9.00 -0.62 20.09
CA ASP A 100 -10.06 -0.95 21.06
C ASP A 100 -11.14 -1.76 20.34
N ALA A 101 -10.90 -3.07 20.18
CA ALA A 101 -11.82 -3.96 19.48
C ALA A 101 -13.26 -3.90 20.03
N PRO A 102 -13.51 -3.92 21.36
CA PRO A 102 -14.86 -3.74 21.91
C PRO A 102 -15.51 -2.41 21.52
N ALA A 103 -14.75 -1.31 21.42
CA ALA A 103 -15.30 -0.03 21.01
C ALA A 103 -15.62 -0.01 19.51
N ILE A 104 -14.79 -0.64 18.68
CA ILE A 104 -15.03 -0.81 17.23
C ILE A 104 -16.29 -1.66 16.99
N GLU A 105 -16.47 -2.76 17.73
CA GLU A 105 -17.68 -3.58 17.68
C GLU A 105 -18.91 -2.76 18.05
N ARG A 106 -18.85 -1.98 19.11
CA ARG A 106 -19.97 -1.09 19.50
C ARG A 106 -20.28 -0.05 18.44
N LEU A 107 -19.25 0.52 17.77
CA LEU A 107 -19.45 1.47 16.66
C LEU A 107 -20.22 0.82 15.51
N ASN A 108 -19.80 -0.37 15.10
CA ASN A 108 -20.43 -1.12 14.01
C ASN A 108 -21.84 -1.62 14.37
N LEU A 109 -22.20 -1.66 15.65
CA LEU A 109 -23.54 -2.05 16.15
C LEU A 109 -24.50 -0.86 16.31
N ILE A 110 -24.03 0.39 16.20
CA ILE A 110 -24.90 1.58 16.33
C ILE A 110 -25.96 1.60 15.24
N ASP A 111 -25.52 1.42 14.00
CA ASP A 111 -26.39 1.44 12.82
C ASP A 111 -25.67 0.73 11.65
N GLU A 112 -26.39 -0.08 10.89
CA GLU A 112 -25.86 -0.78 9.71
C GLU A 112 -25.35 0.16 8.60
N ALA A 113 -25.74 1.43 8.67
CA ALA A 113 -25.27 2.47 7.78
C ALA A 113 -23.80 2.84 8.01
N ILE A 114 -23.24 2.58 9.19
CA ILE A 114 -21.89 2.97 9.59
C ILE A 114 -21.05 1.72 9.74
N THR A 115 -19.98 1.58 8.95
CA THR A 115 -19.06 0.45 9.04
C THR A 115 -17.62 0.92 9.16
N LEU A 116 -16.90 0.35 10.12
CA LEU A 116 -15.46 0.55 10.31
C LEU A 116 -14.76 -0.81 10.27
N ALA A 117 -13.90 -1.01 9.27
CA ALA A 117 -13.03 -2.17 9.16
C ALA A 117 -11.58 -1.77 9.39
N THR A 118 -10.80 -2.63 10.05
CA THR A 118 -9.41 -2.36 10.42
C THR A 118 -8.52 -3.56 10.15
N LEU A 119 -7.19 -3.35 10.12
CA LEU A 119 -6.23 -4.43 10.31
C LEU A 119 -6.42 -5.06 11.70
N PRO A 120 -5.87 -6.26 11.99
CA PRO A 120 -5.87 -6.82 13.33
C PRO A 120 -5.16 -5.93 14.37
N ASP A 121 -5.57 -5.99 15.65
CA ASP A 121 -4.81 -5.37 16.74
C ASP A 121 -3.39 -5.94 16.78
N ARG A 122 -2.41 -5.10 17.14
CA ARG A 122 -0.98 -5.42 17.14
C ARG A 122 -0.38 -5.73 15.76
N SER A 123 -1.01 -5.30 14.68
CA SER A 123 -0.38 -5.34 13.35
C SER A 123 0.80 -4.37 13.29
N VAL A 124 1.94 -4.85 12.82
CA VAL A 124 3.07 -3.99 12.42
C VAL A 124 2.71 -3.33 11.09
N VAL A 125 2.85 -2.02 11.03
CA VAL A 125 2.52 -1.22 9.85
C VAL A 125 3.70 -0.32 9.47
N LYS A 126 3.78 -0.02 8.19
CA LYS A 126 4.75 0.93 7.62
C LYS A 126 4.08 2.27 7.34
N SER A 127 4.89 3.32 7.31
CA SER A 127 4.42 4.63 6.87
C SER A 127 3.77 4.52 5.48
N GLY A 128 2.53 5.00 5.37
CA GLY A 128 1.73 4.92 4.16
C GLY A 128 0.77 3.72 4.08
N ASP A 129 0.88 2.74 4.96
CA ASP A 129 -0.04 1.60 4.98
C ASP A 129 -1.46 2.05 5.36
N MET A 130 -2.45 1.50 4.65
CA MET A 130 -3.86 1.67 4.99
C MET A 130 -4.21 0.75 6.16
N ILE A 131 -4.64 1.34 7.28
CA ILE A 131 -4.89 0.62 8.54
C ILE A 131 -6.36 0.42 8.85
N ALA A 132 -7.22 1.28 8.30
CA ALA A 132 -8.66 1.19 8.49
C ALA A 132 -9.42 1.87 7.36
N THR A 133 -10.66 1.45 7.16
CA THR A 133 -11.62 2.10 6.26
C THR A 133 -12.95 2.29 6.96
N LEU A 134 -13.43 3.53 6.97
CA LEU A 134 -14.79 3.88 7.35
C LEU A 134 -15.63 4.01 6.09
N LYS A 135 -16.80 3.39 6.08
CA LYS A 135 -17.76 3.47 4.97
C LYS A 135 -19.15 3.74 5.49
N ILE A 136 -19.78 4.72 4.90
CA ILE A 136 -21.23 4.95 5.02
C ILE A 136 -21.90 4.22 3.86
N ILE A 137 -22.76 3.27 4.18
CA ILE A 137 -23.34 2.34 3.19
C ILE A 137 -24.46 2.99 2.37
N PRO A 138 -25.48 3.64 2.99
CA PRO A 138 -26.54 4.34 2.26
C PRO A 138 -26.13 5.76 1.88
N PHE A 139 -27.01 6.51 1.20
CA PHE A 139 -26.79 7.90 0.82
C PHE A 139 -26.82 8.90 1.98
N ALA A 140 -27.30 8.48 3.15
CA ALA A 140 -27.31 9.29 4.36
C ALA A 140 -27.43 8.42 5.61
N VAL A 141 -27.05 8.99 6.76
CA VAL A 141 -27.17 8.42 8.11
C VAL A 141 -28.10 9.29 8.93
N GLY A 142 -29.01 8.68 9.70
CA GLY A 142 -29.91 9.42 10.59
C GLY A 142 -29.17 10.14 11.72
N ALA A 143 -29.66 11.32 12.12
CA ALA A 143 -29.02 12.18 13.14
C ALA A 143 -28.67 11.45 14.44
N ARG A 144 -29.56 10.58 14.94
CA ARG A 144 -29.34 9.82 16.18
C ARG A 144 -28.15 8.87 16.09
N ALA A 145 -28.02 8.16 14.97
CA ALA A 145 -26.90 7.24 14.74
C ALA A 145 -25.57 8.01 14.62
N MET A 146 -25.58 9.17 13.94
CA MET A 146 -24.42 10.06 13.87
C MET A 146 -23.99 10.55 15.25
N GLU A 147 -24.91 11.06 16.06
CA GLU A 147 -24.62 11.57 17.41
C GLU A 147 -24.06 10.46 18.32
N ALA A 148 -24.62 9.26 18.26
CA ALA A 148 -24.15 8.10 19.03
C ALA A 148 -22.74 7.68 18.58
N ALA A 149 -22.47 7.63 17.26
CA ALA A 149 -21.15 7.31 16.71
C ALA A 149 -20.09 8.36 17.10
N GLU A 150 -20.40 9.64 16.94
CA GLU A 150 -19.50 10.73 17.35
C GLU A 150 -19.19 10.70 18.83
N THR A 151 -20.20 10.46 19.67
CA THR A 151 -20.03 10.35 21.13
C THR A 151 -19.10 9.20 21.49
N LEU A 152 -19.30 8.03 20.89
CA LEU A 152 -18.45 6.86 21.11
C LEU A 152 -17.00 7.11 20.69
N ILE A 153 -16.78 7.67 19.48
CA ILE A 153 -15.42 7.93 18.96
C ILE A 153 -14.71 9.01 19.78
N LYS A 154 -15.43 10.01 20.31
CA LYS A 154 -14.86 11.03 21.20
C LYS A 154 -14.48 10.44 22.57
N ALA A 155 -15.26 9.48 23.08
CA ALA A 155 -15.04 8.89 24.40
C ALA A 155 -13.90 7.87 24.44
N ALA A 156 -13.53 7.24 23.30
CA ALA A 156 -12.53 6.18 23.23
C ALA A 156 -11.55 6.39 22.07
N ALA A 157 -10.30 5.99 22.28
CA ALA A 157 -9.30 5.94 21.20
C ALA A 157 -9.43 4.59 20.49
N LEU A 158 -10.37 4.50 19.51
CA LEU A 158 -10.65 3.25 18.81
C LEU A 158 -9.44 2.69 18.08
N ILE A 159 -8.61 3.60 17.51
CA ILE A 159 -7.43 3.28 16.70
C ILE A 159 -6.29 4.19 17.18
N ALA A 160 -5.13 3.62 17.44
CA ALA A 160 -3.92 4.34 17.76
C ALA A 160 -2.71 3.71 17.07
N LEU A 161 -1.78 4.52 16.62
CA LEU A 161 -0.46 4.07 16.17
C LEU A 161 0.54 4.33 17.29
N ARG A 162 1.35 3.31 17.60
CA ARG A 162 2.52 3.40 18.47
C ARG A 162 3.77 3.37 17.58
N PRO A 163 4.36 4.51 17.24
CA PRO A 163 5.57 4.55 16.42
C PRO A 163 6.71 3.77 17.09
N PHE A 164 7.53 3.09 16.30
CA PHE A 164 8.71 2.42 16.81
C PHE A 164 9.78 3.43 17.22
N ALA A 165 10.28 3.26 18.44
CA ALA A 165 11.40 4.04 18.96
C ALA A 165 12.73 3.48 18.41
N ALA A 166 13.66 4.38 18.11
CA ALA A 166 15.01 4.02 17.67
C ALA A 166 15.87 3.57 18.86
N LEU A 167 15.60 2.36 19.40
CA LEU A 167 16.30 1.81 20.56
C LEU A 167 17.67 1.25 20.18
N LYS A 168 18.62 1.28 21.13
CA LYS A 168 19.93 0.65 21.01
C LYS A 168 19.89 -0.76 21.60
N PHE A 169 20.23 -1.73 20.77
CA PHE A 169 20.24 -3.14 21.13
C PHE A 169 21.68 -3.65 21.32
N GLY A 170 21.94 -4.30 22.43
CA GLY A 170 23.16 -5.07 22.67
C GLY A 170 22.90 -6.56 22.37
N LEU A 171 23.77 -7.22 21.64
CA LEU A 171 23.70 -8.66 21.39
C LEU A 171 24.95 -9.34 21.93
N VAL A 172 24.76 -10.33 22.82
CA VAL A 172 25.80 -11.26 23.25
C VAL A 172 25.52 -12.64 22.63
N LEU A 173 26.53 -13.21 22.01
CA LEU A 173 26.48 -14.60 21.56
C LEU A 173 27.42 -15.44 22.44
N THR A 174 26.89 -16.47 23.08
CA THR A 174 27.78 -17.45 23.72
C THR A 174 28.17 -18.51 22.71
N THR A 175 29.44 -18.87 22.72
CA THR A 175 30.03 -19.81 21.77
C THR A 175 30.46 -21.10 22.46
N SER A 176 30.47 -22.19 21.71
CA SER A 176 31.07 -23.46 22.07
C SER A 176 32.01 -23.91 20.95
N PRO A 177 32.98 -24.80 21.22
CA PRO A 177 33.91 -25.27 20.22
C PRO A 177 33.26 -25.91 18.98
N GLN A 178 32.00 -26.36 19.11
CA GLN A 178 31.23 -26.98 18.04
C GLN A 178 30.43 -25.96 17.18
N LEU A 179 30.29 -24.71 17.61
CA LEU A 179 29.52 -23.70 16.90
C LEU A 179 30.35 -23.13 15.74
N LYS A 180 29.84 -23.29 14.52
CA LYS A 180 30.52 -22.82 13.29
C LYS A 180 30.40 -21.30 13.14
N ASP A 181 31.44 -20.61 12.66
CA ASP A 181 31.45 -19.15 12.39
C ASP A 181 30.32 -18.71 11.48
N ALA A 182 29.95 -19.52 10.50
CA ALA A 182 28.81 -19.24 9.63
C ALA A 182 27.47 -19.13 10.40
N ALA A 183 27.28 -19.93 11.46
CA ALA A 183 26.07 -19.85 12.29
C ALA A 183 26.06 -18.57 13.16
N ILE A 184 27.22 -18.13 13.62
CA ILE A 184 27.39 -16.88 14.36
C ILE A 184 27.03 -15.71 13.44
N THR A 185 27.64 -15.64 12.26
CA THR A 185 27.38 -14.60 11.26
C THR A 185 25.90 -14.54 10.88
N HIS A 186 25.28 -15.69 10.64
CA HIS A 186 23.86 -15.77 10.32
C HIS A 186 22.97 -15.26 11.45
N THR A 187 23.28 -15.61 12.71
CA THR A 187 22.56 -15.12 13.89
C THR A 187 22.64 -13.61 14.02
N ILE A 188 23.85 -13.03 13.84
CA ILE A 188 24.05 -11.58 13.89
C ILE A 188 23.23 -10.91 12.79
N THR A 189 23.27 -11.42 11.57
CA THR A 189 22.52 -10.86 10.43
C THR A 189 21.01 -10.91 10.68
N ALA A 190 20.49 -12.08 11.07
CA ALA A 190 19.06 -12.23 11.36
C ALA A 190 18.59 -11.32 12.50
N THR A 191 19.40 -11.14 13.56
CA THR A 191 19.09 -10.23 14.67
C THR A 191 19.15 -8.78 14.23
N ARG A 192 20.16 -8.40 13.45
CA ARG A 192 20.28 -7.05 12.88
C ARG A 192 19.06 -6.68 12.04
N ASN A 193 18.68 -7.55 11.10
CA ASN A 193 17.53 -7.30 10.22
C ASN A 193 16.21 -7.10 11.01
N ARG A 194 16.02 -7.85 12.11
CA ARG A 194 14.88 -7.65 13.02
C ARG A 194 14.90 -6.28 13.68
N ILE A 195 16.07 -5.89 14.21
CA ILE A 195 16.24 -4.62 14.92
C ILE A 195 16.04 -3.44 13.95
N GLU A 196 16.63 -3.50 12.77
CA GLU A 196 16.52 -2.45 11.74
C GLU A 196 15.08 -2.33 11.20
N ALA A 197 14.33 -3.44 11.13
CA ALA A 197 12.91 -3.42 10.77
C ALA A 197 12.04 -2.63 11.76
N HIS A 198 12.53 -2.40 12.99
CA HIS A 198 11.89 -1.60 14.05
C HIS A 198 12.57 -0.24 14.25
N ASN A 199 13.35 0.25 13.29
CA ASN A 199 14.13 1.49 13.38
C ASN A 199 15.20 1.48 14.49
N GLY A 200 15.51 0.32 15.08
CA GLY A 200 16.52 0.17 16.11
C GLY A 200 17.94 0.11 15.58
N VAL A 201 18.90 0.22 16.48
CA VAL A 201 20.34 0.15 16.16
C VAL A 201 20.99 -0.99 16.94
N LEU A 202 21.63 -1.92 16.24
CA LEU A 202 22.43 -2.97 16.87
C LEU A 202 23.85 -2.45 17.16
N LEU A 203 24.22 -2.39 18.43
CA LEU A 203 25.59 -2.11 18.87
C LEU A 203 26.54 -3.23 18.40
N PRO A 204 27.87 -3.04 18.39
CA PRO A 204 28.80 -4.11 18.05
C PRO A 204 28.53 -5.38 18.88
N PRO A 205 28.20 -6.53 18.25
CA PRO A 205 27.90 -7.76 18.98
C PRO A 205 29.14 -8.30 19.73
N LEU A 206 28.92 -8.81 20.93
CA LEU A 206 29.96 -9.46 21.72
C LEU A 206 29.85 -10.98 21.64
N GLN A 207 31.01 -11.65 21.69
CA GLN A 207 31.10 -13.10 21.75
C GLN A 207 31.84 -13.50 23.03
N THR A 208 31.35 -14.54 23.73
CA THR A 208 31.97 -15.01 24.96
C THR A 208 31.78 -16.52 25.12
N SER A 209 32.48 -17.16 26.08
CA SER A 209 32.23 -18.56 26.46
C SER A 209 30.83 -18.71 27.07
N HIS A 210 30.27 -19.92 26.97
CA HIS A 210 28.96 -20.25 27.55
C HIS A 210 29.11 -20.54 29.06
N GLU A 211 29.51 -19.53 29.82
CA GLU A 211 29.76 -19.55 31.26
C GLU A 211 29.17 -18.29 31.91
N ILE A 212 28.70 -18.39 33.18
CA ILE A 212 28.01 -17.32 33.87
C ILE A 212 28.88 -16.05 33.97
N GLY A 213 30.13 -16.16 34.47
CA GLY A 213 31.01 -15.00 34.69
C GLY A 213 31.30 -14.21 33.41
N PRO A 214 31.93 -14.82 32.39
CA PRO A 214 32.19 -14.14 31.12
C PRO A 214 30.95 -13.57 30.41
N LEU A 215 29.80 -14.24 30.53
CA LEU A 215 28.54 -13.73 29.99
C LEU A 215 28.04 -12.52 30.76
N THR A 216 28.16 -12.53 32.10
CA THR A 216 27.84 -11.38 32.97
C THR A 216 28.70 -10.17 32.61
N ASP A 217 30.01 -10.36 32.40
CA ASP A 217 30.93 -9.30 32.00
C ASP A 217 30.54 -8.69 30.65
N ALA A 218 30.19 -9.52 29.67
CA ALA A 218 29.74 -9.07 28.35
C ALA A 218 28.41 -8.30 28.42
N ILE A 219 27.46 -8.74 29.26
CA ILE A 219 26.21 -8.01 29.51
C ILE A 219 26.52 -6.62 30.09
N ASN A 220 27.37 -6.54 31.11
CA ASN A 220 27.76 -5.27 31.74
C ASN A 220 28.47 -4.33 30.77
N ALA A 221 29.33 -4.86 29.88
CA ALA A 221 29.98 -4.08 28.83
C ALA A 221 28.96 -3.43 27.88
N LEU A 222 27.96 -4.19 27.40
CA LEU A 222 26.91 -3.65 26.53
C LEU A 222 26.03 -2.59 27.26
N ILE A 223 25.79 -2.77 28.55
CA ILE A 223 25.10 -1.76 29.37
C ILE A 223 25.93 -0.46 29.42
N ALA A 224 27.24 -0.58 29.63
CA ALA A 224 28.16 0.57 29.64
C ALA A 224 28.22 1.26 28.26
N ASP A 225 28.11 0.52 27.16
CA ASP A 225 28.04 1.03 25.80
C ASP A 225 26.67 1.66 25.45
N GLY A 226 25.74 1.64 26.40
CA GLY A 226 24.45 2.30 26.28
C GLY A 226 23.35 1.46 25.63
N ALA A 227 23.44 0.14 25.68
CA ALA A 227 22.33 -0.74 25.26
C ALA A 227 21.09 -0.48 26.11
N GLU A 228 19.94 -0.33 25.46
CA GLU A 228 18.63 -0.15 26.09
C GLU A 228 17.86 -1.47 26.17
N VAL A 229 18.14 -2.38 25.22
CA VAL A 229 17.63 -3.75 25.18
C VAL A 229 18.80 -4.71 25.00
N LEU A 230 18.85 -5.75 25.83
CA LEU A 230 19.89 -6.78 25.79
C LEU A 230 19.32 -8.06 25.20
N LEU A 231 19.97 -8.58 24.18
CA LEU A 231 19.66 -9.85 23.52
C LEU A 231 20.79 -10.83 23.77
N ILE A 232 20.46 -12.03 24.24
CA ILE A 232 21.44 -13.08 24.54
C ILE A 232 21.12 -14.29 23.69
N SER A 233 22.03 -14.66 22.78
CA SER A 233 21.94 -15.88 21.98
C SER A 233 22.82 -16.98 22.59
N GLY A 234 22.21 -17.89 23.32
CA GLY A 234 22.93 -18.99 23.97
C GLY A 234 23.51 -20.01 22.99
N ALA A 235 24.63 -20.65 23.30
CA ALA A 235 25.18 -21.78 22.53
C ALA A 235 24.21 -22.98 22.57
N SER A 236 23.44 -23.14 23.65
CA SER A 236 22.35 -24.10 23.81
C SER A 236 21.01 -23.38 23.99
N ALA A 237 19.90 -24.09 23.75
CA ALA A 237 18.58 -23.62 24.11
C ALA A 237 18.43 -23.56 25.63
N VAL A 238 17.75 -22.53 26.13
CA VAL A 238 17.43 -22.39 27.55
C VAL A 238 16.28 -23.31 27.91
N THR A 239 16.50 -24.18 28.91
CA THR A 239 15.50 -25.14 29.35
C THR A 239 15.10 -24.99 30.81
N ASP A 240 15.85 -24.22 31.59
CA ASP A 240 15.58 -23.92 33.00
C ASP A 240 15.98 -22.50 33.38
N ARG A 241 15.37 -21.96 34.46
CA ARG A 241 15.73 -20.65 35.02
C ARG A 241 17.14 -20.60 35.61
N GLN A 242 17.71 -21.74 35.99
CA GLN A 242 19.07 -21.86 36.52
C GLN A 242 20.11 -22.13 35.42
N ASP A 243 19.71 -22.10 34.14
CA ASP A 243 20.63 -22.22 33.02
C ASP A 243 21.60 -21.03 32.94
N VAL A 244 22.68 -21.15 32.19
CA VAL A 244 23.78 -20.17 32.13
C VAL A 244 23.29 -18.76 31.80
N ALA A 245 22.41 -18.61 30.81
CA ALA A 245 22.00 -17.28 30.37
C ALA A 245 21.05 -16.57 31.34
N PRO A 246 19.99 -17.20 31.91
CA PRO A 246 19.20 -16.60 32.97
C PRO A 246 20.04 -16.28 34.23
N SER A 247 20.91 -17.20 34.67
CA SER A 247 21.80 -16.98 35.83
C SER A 247 22.78 -15.81 35.62
N ALA A 248 23.25 -15.59 34.38
CA ALA A 248 24.11 -14.44 34.07
C ALA A 248 23.34 -13.10 34.12
N ILE A 249 22.07 -13.09 33.74
CA ILE A 249 21.20 -11.90 33.91
C ILE A 249 21.04 -11.57 35.41
N GLU A 250 20.80 -12.58 36.23
CA GLU A 250 20.69 -12.40 37.68
C GLU A 250 22.02 -11.93 38.32
N ALA A 251 23.14 -12.52 37.88
CA ALA A 251 24.48 -12.12 38.34
C ALA A 251 24.86 -10.68 37.92
N ALA A 252 24.29 -10.19 36.82
CA ALA A 252 24.41 -8.78 36.38
C ALA A 252 23.48 -7.82 37.17
N GLY A 253 22.81 -8.30 38.22
CA GLY A 253 21.87 -7.51 39.03
C GLY A 253 20.46 -7.41 38.44
N GLY A 254 20.11 -8.28 37.53
CA GLY A 254 18.78 -8.38 36.94
C GLY A 254 17.87 -9.40 37.66
N GLU A 255 16.66 -9.52 37.13
CA GLU A 255 15.70 -10.53 37.54
C GLU A 255 15.03 -11.18 36.31
N ILE A 256 14.67 -12.46 36.44
CA ILE A 256 13.92 -13.20 35.42
C ILE A 256 12.42 -13.10 35.74
N THR A 257 11.70 -12.37 34.93
CA THR A 257 10.27 -12.11 35.09
C THR A 257 9.39 -13.14 34.39
N HIS A 258 9.85 -13.72 33.25
CA HIS A 258 9.06 -14.69 32.52
C HIS A 258 9.95 -15.75 31.85
N PHE A 259 9.46 -16.98 31.79
CA PHE A 259 10.15 -18.11 31.19
C PHE A 259 9.21 -18.88 30.27
N GLY A 260 9.61 -19.04 29.02
CA GLY A 260 8.79 -19.64 27.97
C GLY A 260 7.71 -18.69 27.41
N MET A 261 7.15 -19.02 26.26
CA MET A 261 5.97 -18.35 25.72
C MET A 261 5.13 -19.32 24.87
N PRO A 262 3.81 -19.09 24.77
CA PRO A 262 2.91 -19.96 24.01
C PRO A 262 2.91 -19.61 22.51
N VAL A 263 4.10 -19.46 21.91
CA VAL A 263 4.27 -19.17 20.47
C VAL A 263 5.26 -20.14 19.87
N ASP A 264 4.90 -20.80 18.79
CA ASP A 264 5.75 -21.78 18.11
C ASP A 264 5.83 -21.46 16.60
N PRO A 265 7.06 -21.21 16.07
CA PRO A 265 8.35 -21.21 16.77
C PRO A 265 8.55 -19.99 17.67
N GLY A 266 9.28 -20.17 18.79
CA GLY A 266 9.61 -19.10 19.73
C GLY A 266 9.48 -19.44 21.22
N ASN A 267 8.95 -20.63 21.54
CA ASN A 267 8.53 -21.00 22.89
C ASN A 267 9.65 -21.03 23.94
N LEU A 268 10.91 -21.30 23.57
CA LEU A 268 12.05 -21.32 24.49
C LEU A 268 12.72 -19.96 24.65
N ILE A 269 11.94 -18.94 25.02
CA ILE A 269 12.41 -17.58 25.31
C ILE A 269 12.48 -17.38 26.83
N CYS A 270 13.37 -16.51 27.27
CA CYS A 270 13.41 -16.09 28.66
C CYS A 270 13.50 -14.57 28.74
N PHE A 271 12.69 -13.96 29.62
CA PHE A 271 12.63 -12.52 29.82
C PHE A 271 13.09 -12.15 31.21
N GLY A 272 13.84 -11.07 31.26
CA GLY A 272 14.24 -10.42 32.48
C GLY A 272 14.44 -8.92 32.29
N HIS A 273 14.86 -8.27 33.36
CA HIS A 273 15.20 -6.85 33.38
C HIS A 273 16.49 -6.65 34.15
N ILE A 274 17.31 -5.69 33.69
CA ILE A 274 18.53 -5.25 34.38
C ILE A 274 18.48 -3.73 34.43
N GLY A 275 18.33 -3.14 35.63
CA GLY A 275 18.31 -1.67 35.77
C GLY A 275 17.27 -0.98 34.89
N GLY A 276 16.08 -1.55 34.76
CA GLY A 276 14.99 -1.04 33.90
C GLY A 276 15.11 -1.35 32.40
N ARG A 277 16.18 -2.03 31.98
CA ARG A 277 16.38 -2.47 30.58
C ARG A 277 15.83 -3.86 30.41
N HIS A 278 15.25 -4.15 29.23
CA HIS A 278 14.87 -5.51 28.87
C HIS A 278 16.11 -6.39 28.64
N ALA A 279 16.12 -7.59 29.21
CA ALA A 279 17.14 -8.61 28.98
C ALA A 279 16.45 -9.90 28.51
N ILE A 280 16.74 -10.32 27.28
CA ILE A 280 16.00 -11.37 26.59
C ILE A 280 16.97 -12.47 26.15
N VAL A 281 16.74 -13.69 26.60
CA VAL A 281 17.42 -14.85 26.07
C VAL A 281 16.64 -15.35 24.87
N LEU A 282 17.28 -15.31 23.71
CA LEU A 282 16.67 -15.64 22.42
C LEU A 282 16.47 -17.16 22.29
N PRO A 283 15.30 -17.60 21.78
CA PRO A 283 15.11 -19.00 21.45
C PRO A 283 15.99 -19.42 20.27
N GLY A 284 16.35 -20.69 20.17
CA GLY A 284 17.24 -21.20 19.12
C GLY A 284 16.74 -20.91 17.69
N CYS A 285 15.42 -20.88 17.47
CA CYS A 285 14.80 -20.52 16.19
C CYS A 285 14.99 -19.05 15.79
N ALA A 286 15.30 -18.16 16.74
CA ALA A 286 15.57 -16.74 16.44
C ALA A 286 16.88 -16.52 15.64
N ARG A 287 17.73 -17.53 15.51
CA ARG A 287 18.91 -17.51 14.64
C ARG A 287 18.56 -17.43 13.14
N SER A 288 17.32 -17.72 12.77
CA SER A 288 16.79 -17.63 11.42
C SER A 288 15.95 -16.35 11.28
N GLU A 289 15.83 -15.83 10.05
CA GLU A 289 14.99 -14.66 9.74
C GLU A 289 13.48 -14.98 9.72
N LYS A 290 13.11 -16.23 9.90
CA LYS A 290 11.70 -16.65 9.96
C LYS A 290 11.00 -16.01 11.16
N LEU A 291 9.71 -15.64 10.95
CA LEU A 291 8.85 -15.13 11.99
C LEU A 291 8.79 -16.11 13.17
N ASN A 292 8.96 -15.61 14.38
CA ASN A 292 8.83 -16.36 15.61
C ASN A 292 8.41 -15.47 16.79
N GLY A 293 8.22 -16.04 17.96
CA GLY A 293 7.71 -15.33 19.12
C GLY A 293 8.50 -14.07 19.54
N ILE A 294 9.82 -14.03 19.29
CA ILE A 294 10.63 -12.84 19.61
C ILE A 294 10.21 -11.63 18.77
N ASP A 295 9.76 -11.83 17.53
CA ASP A 295 9.35 -10.71 16.67
C ASP A 295 8.19 -9.96 17.33
N TRP A 296 7.18 -10.66 17.87
CA TRP A 296 6.04 -10.04 18.57
C TRP A 296 6.44 -9.32 19.86
N VAL A 297 7.49 -9.79 20.51
CA VAL A 297 8.01 -9.15 21.71
C VAL A 297 8.76 -7.87 21.35
N LEU A 298 9.57 -7.90 20.29
CA LEU A 298 10.25 -6.71 19.79
C LEU A 298 9.25 -5.65 19.31
N ASP A 299 8.14 -6.08 18.67
CA ASP A 299 7.05 -5.18 18.29
C ASP A 299 6.53 -4.37 19.48
N LEU A 300 6.29 -5.03 20.63
CA LEU A 300 5.83 -4.35 21.85
C LEU A 300 6.91 -3.43 22.43
N ILE A 301 8.14 -3.92 22.59
CA ILE A 301 9.25 -3.16 23.17
C ILE A 301 9.52 -1.91 22.35
N CYS A 302 9.65 -2.05 21.04
CA CYS A 302 9.96 -0.92 20.16
C CYS A 302 8.80 0.09 20.06
N ALA A 303 7.55 -0.37 20.25
CA ALA A 303 6.38 0.47 20.36
C ALA A 303 6.21 1.15 21.74
N GLY A 304 7.11 0.89 22.69
CA GLY A 304 7.02 1.41 24.05
C GLY A 304 5.85 0.82 24.86
N GLU A 305 5.35 -0.34 24.43
CA GLU A 305 4.26 -1.05 25.11
C GLU A 305 4.84 -1.99 26.18
N PRO A 306 4.14 -2.18 27.32
CA PRO A 306 4.59 -3.11 28.34
C PRO A 306 4.61 -4.55 27.82
N VAL A 307 5.61 -5.32 28.25
CA VAL A 307 5.68 -6.77 28.02
C VAL A 307 5.46 -7.47 29.36
N THR A 308 4.21 -7.73 29.68
CA THR A 308 3.82 -8.41 30.93
C THR A 308 3.59 -9.91 30.69
N ASN A 309 3.56 -10.69 31.77
CA ASN A 309 3.17 -12.11 31.71
C ASN A 309 1.80 -12.31 31.05
N ALA A 310 0.87 -11.37 31.28
CA ALA A 310 -0.45 -11.42 30.66
C ALA A 310 -0.39 -11.14 29.14
N ASP A 311 0.51 -10.25 28.69
CA ASP A 311 0.71 -10.00 27.27
C ASP A 311 1.29 -11.21 26.56
N ILE A 312 2.29 -11.84 27.16
CA ILE A 312 2.88 -13.08 26.63
C ILE A 312 1.83 -14.21 26.60
N ALA A 313 1.06 -14.38 27.66
CA ALA A 313 0.02 -15.43 27.71
C ALA A 313 -1.05 -15.24 26.61
N ARG A 314 -1.45 -13.99 26.32
CA ARG A 314 -2.40 -13.67 25.24
C ARG A 314 -1.89 -14.01 23.84
N MET A 315 -0.57 -14.07 23.66
CA MET A 315 0.04 -14.46 22.38
C MET A 315 -0.24 -15.92 22.01
N GLY A 316 -0.75 -16.76 22.94
CA GLY A 316 -1.11 -18.15 22.67
C GLY A 316 -2.20 -18.31 21.62
N VAL A 317 -3.17 -17.38 21.57
CA VAL A 317 -4.19 -17.37 20.51
C VAL A 317 -3.56 -16.76 19.25
N GLY A 318 -3.38 -17.57 18.21
CA GLY A 318 -2.62 -17.23 17.01
C GLY A 318 -1.13 -17.52 17.11
N GLY A 319 -0.63 -18.00 18.28
CA GLY A 319 0.78 -18.29 18.53
C GLY A 319 1.33 -19.52 17.81
N LEU A 320 0.49 -20.35 17.19
CA LEU A 320 0.95 -21.38 16.27
C LEU A 320 1.21 -20.73 14.91
N LEU A 321 2.46 -20.28 14.70
CA LEU A 321 2.87 -19.57 13.49
C LEU A 321 3.05 -20.56 12.35
N LYS A 322 2.07 -20.62 11.45
CA LYS A 322 2.24 -21.37 10.19
C LYS A 322 3.31 -20.69 9.35
N GLU A 323 4.09 -21.47 8.61
CA GLU A 323 4.95 -20.92 7.56
C GLU A 323 4.03 -20.16 6.57
N MET A 324 4.13 -18.84 6.57
CA MET A 324 3.38 -18.03 5.63
C MET A 324 4.14 -17.97 4.31
N ASP A 325 3.44 -18.20 3.18
CA ASP A 325 3.97 -18.16 1.81
C ASP A 325 4.55 -16.79 1.40
N ALA A 326 4.53 -15.80 2.31
CA ALA A 326 5.06 -14.46 2.09
C ALA A 326 6.60 -14.35 2.18
N ARG A 327 7.32 -15.44 2.50
CA ARG A 327 8.80 -15.45 2.49
C ARG A 327 9.29 -16.33 1.35
N PRO A 328 10.28 -15.90 0.54
CA PRO A 328 10.78 -16.67 -0.59
C PRO A 328 11.67 -17.82 -0.08
N THR A 329 11.11 -18.96 0.30
CA THR A 329 11.82 -20.23 0.38
C THR A 329 10.88 -21.38 0.06
N PRO A 330 11.32 -22.34 -0.79
CA PRO A 330 10.44 -23.37 -1.32
C PRO A 330 10.23 -24.49 -0.31
N ARG A 331 9.02 -24.66 0.20
CA ARG A 331 8.49 -25.97 0.63
C ARG A 331 7.00 -26.00 0.33
N ALA A 332 6.67 -27.02 -0.41
CA ALA A 332 5.40 -27.52 -0.91
C ALA A 332 4.10 -26.91 -0.36
N ALA A 333 3.28 -26.52 -1.32
CA ALA A 333 1.87 -26.22 -1.18
C ALA A 333 1.10 -27.39 -0.55
N ASP A 334 0.14 -27.08 0.35
CA ASP A 334 -1.26 -27.49 0.18
C ASP A 334 -2.15 -27.01 1.33
N GLN A 335 -3.26 -26.45 0.88
CA GLN A 335 -4.61 -26.29 1.44
C GLN A 335 -4.96 -25.08 2.32
N PRO A 336 -6.09 -24.43 2.00
CA PRO A 336 -6.59 -23.22 2.66
C PRO A 336 -7.55 -23.59 3.80
N THR A 337 -7.33 -23.03 4.99
CA THR A 337 -8.38 -22.99 6.02
C THR A 337 -8.43 -21.61 6.67
N GLY A 338 -9.62 -21.08 6.71
CA GLY A 338 -10.02 -19.74 6.97
C GLY A 338 -9.74 -19.13 8.34
N TYR A 339 -9.99 -17.83 8.37
CA TYR A 339 -9.89 -16.83 9.43
C TYR A 339 -8.45 -16.45 9.84
N GLY A 340 -8.02 -15.27 9.35
CA GLY A 340 -6.75 -14.64 9.66
C GLY A 340 -5.72 -14.78 8.55
N ALA A 341 -6.13 -14.58 7.28
CA ALA A 341 -5.17 -14.50 6.19
C ALA A 341 -4.31 -13.25 6.38
N ALA A 342 -3.00 -13.47 6.52
CA ALA A 342 -2.01 -12.44 6.24
C ALA A 342 -2.30 -11.84 4.84
N PRO A 343 -1.94 -10.57 4.59
CA PRO A 343 -2.08 -10.01 3.27
C PRO A 343 -1.40 -10.94 2.28
N ARG A 344 -2.18 -11.51 1.36
CA ARG A 344 -1.63 -12.27 0.23
C ARG A 344 -0.63 -11.36 -0.45
N ALA A 345 0.53 -11.89 -0.84
CA ALA A 345 1.50 -11.17 -1.63
C ALA A 345 0.73 -10.47 -2.76
N LYS A 346 0.82 -9.15 -2.85
CA LYS A 346 0.17 -8.39 -3.94
C LYS A 346 0.55 -9.07 -5.24
N PRO A 347 -0.41 -9.35 -6.14
CA PRO A 347 -0.11 -10.01 -7.39
C PRO A 347 0.97 -9.24 -8.13
N GLN A 348 1.95 -9.95 -8.69
CA GLN A 348 3.04 -9.34 -9.43
C GLN A 348 2.47 -8.51 -10.58
N ILE A 349 2.80 -7.24 -10.62
CA ILE A 349 2.34 -6.32 -11.65
C ILE A 349 3.48 -6.11 -12.65
N ALA A 350 3.26 -6.45 -13.92
CA ALA A 350 4.18 -6.13 -15.00
C ALA A 350 3.89 -4.72 -15.56
N ALA A 351 4.85 -4.14 -16.26
CA ALA A 351 4.60 -2.97 -17.08
C ALA A 351 4.88 -3.27 -18.57
N ILE A 352 4.01 -2.81 -19.44
CA ILE A 352 4.20 -2.84 -20.89
C ILE A 352 4.28 -1.41 -21.40
N VAL A 353 5.41 -1.04 -21.98
CA VAL A 353 5.59 0.25 -22.64
C VAL A 353 5.40 0.07 -24.16
N LEU A 354 4.37 0.71 -24.71
CA LEU A 354 4.05 0.64 -26.12
C LEU A 354 4.92 1.61 -26.94
N ALA A 355 5.84 1.08 -27.72
CA ALA A 355 6.82 1.84 -28.49
C ALA A 355 6.84 1.44 -29.99
N ALA A 356 5.73 0.94 -30.52
CA ALA A 356 5.65 0.43 -31.89
C ALA A 356 5.07 1.42 -32.92
N GLY A 357 4.63 2.61 -32.47
CA GLY A 357 3.92 3.60 -33.30
C GLY A 357 4.78 4.20 -34.44
N MET A 358 4.14 4.50 -35.56
CA MET A 358 4.80 5.03 -36.79
C MET A 358 5.00 6.55 -36.80
N SER A 359 4.50 7.31 -35.81
CA SER A 359 4.63 8.77 -35.70
C SER A 359 4.35 9.55 -37.03
N ARG A 360 3.32 9.14 -37.79
CA ARG A 360 3.06 9.62 -39.17
C ARG A 360 2.93 11.14 -39.32
N ARG A 361 2.51 11.85 -38.26
CA ARG A 361 2.30 13.30 -38.24
C ARG A 361 3.58 14.10 -37.95
N MET A 362 4.61 13.46 -37.43
CA MET A 362 5.84 14.13 -36.96
C MET A 362 6.97 14.11 -37.99
N GLY A 363 6.85 13.34 -39.10
CA GLY A 363 7.91 13.18 -40.11
C GLY A 363 9.14 12.38 -39.62
N SER A 364 9.27 12.17 -38.32
CA SER A 364 10.28 11.33 -37.64
C SER A 364 9.64 10.61 -36.46
N ASN A 365 10.33 9.61 -35.91
CA ASN A 365 9.82 8.87 -34.75
C ASN A 365 9.82 9.75 -33.51
N LYS A 366 8.63 10.16 -33.02
CA LYS A 366 8.46 11.04 -31.87
C LYS A 366 9.09 10.49 -30.59
N LEU A 367 9.15 9.16 -30.43
CA LEU A 367 9.72 8.50 -29.26
C LEU A 367 11.24 8.74 -29.11
N LEU A 368 11.91 9.01 -30.22
CA LEU A 368 13.33 9.33 -30.27
C LEU A 368 13.61 10.84 -30.20
N ALA A 369 12.56 11.67 -30.11
CA ALA A 369 12.72 13.11 -29.97
C ALA A 369 13.42 13.46 -28.64
N PRO A 370 14.44 14.36 -28.65
CA PRO A 370 15.14 14.77 -27.44
C PRO A 370 14.25 15.69 -26.58
N LEU A 371 14.28 15.46 -25.30
CA LEU A 371 13.75 16.32 -24.26
C LEU A 371 14.77 17.45 -23.93
N PRO A 372 14.38 18.51 -23.22
CA PRO A 372 15.27 19.62 -22.86
C PRO A 372 16.54 19.23 -22.11
N ASP A 373 16.52 18.11 -21.42
CA ASP A 373 17.68 17.56 -20.70
C ASP A 373 18.54 16.59 -21.53
N GLY A 374 18.25 16.47 -22.83
CA GLY A 374 18.98 15.64 -23.79
C GLY A 374 18.58 14.17 -23.81
N GLN A 375 17.72 13.70 -22.90
CA GLN A 375 17.18 12.34 -22.98
C GLN A 375 16.11 12.23 -24.07
N THR A 376 15.94 11.04 -24.63
CA THR A 376 14.81 10.80 -25.53
C THR A 376 13.52 10.58 -24.75
N MET A 377 12.40 10.88 -25.37
CA MET A 377 11.07 10.70 -24.79
C MET A 377 10.84 9.27 -24.28
N ILE A 378 11.18 8.26 -25.08
CA ILE A 378 11.05 6.86 -24.68
C ILE A 378 11.97 6.48 -23.52
N ALA A 379 13.20 7.00 -23.51
CA ALA A 379 14.15 6.71 -22.42
C ALA A 379 13.62 7.25 -21.09
N ARG A 380 13.10 8.48 -21.05
CA ARG A 380 12.49 9.08 -19.88
C ARG A 380 11.27 8.26 -19.42
N THR A 381 10.36 7.92 -20.31
CA THR A 381 9.16 7.13 -19.98
C THR A 381 9.54 5.78 -19.37
N VAL A 382 10.49 5.05 -19.99
CA VAL A 382 10.95 3.75 -19.47
C VAL A 382 11.65 3.89 -18.13
N GLN A 383 12.48 4.92 -17.94
CA GLN A 383 13.15 5.17 -16.65
C GLN A 383 12.16 5.47 -15.53
N ASN A 384 11.10 6.24 -15.80
CA ASN A 384 10.04 6.49 -14.81
C ASN A 384 9.34 5.20 -14.39
N VAL A 385 9.08 4.30 -15.34
CA VAL A 385 8.49 2.98 -15.06
C VAL A 385 9.46 2.11 -14.25
N LEU A 386 10.75 2.10 -14.57
CA LEU A 386 11.77 1.31 -13.87
C LEU A 386 12.00 1.74 -12.41
N GLN A 387 11.60 2.95 -12.04
CA GLN A 387 11.63 3.44 -10.66
C GLN A 387 10.44 2.94 -9.83
N THR A 388 9.54 2.16 -10.40
CA THR A 388 8.37 1.59 -9.70
C THR A 388 8.57 0.13 -9.35
N ALA A 389 7.63 -0.43 -8.58
CA ALA A 389 7.59 -1.85 -8.25
C ALA A 389 7.08 -2.73 -9.41
N ALA A 390 6.70 -2.17 -10.57
CA ALA A 390 6.24 -2.93 -11.71
C ALA A 390 7.39 -3.75 -12.34
N HIS A 391 7.25 -5.07 -12.35
CA HIS A 391 8.25 -5.98 -12.91
C HIS A 391 7.60 -7.27 -13.42
N PRO A 392 8.01 -7.80 -14.59
CA PRO A 392 9.00 -7.26 -15.54
C PRO A 392 8.49 -6.02 -16.30
N VAL A 393 9.44 -5.21 -16.79
CA VAL A 393 9.15 -4.12 -17.72
C VAL A 393 9.42 -4.61 -19.14
N ILE A 394 8.37 -4.61 -19.97
CA ILE A 394 8.40 -5.05 -21.37
C ILE A 394 8.22 -3.85 -22.28
N VAL A 395 9.13 -3.65 -23.23
CA VAL A 395 9.01 -2.62 -24.26
C VAL A 395 8.60 -3.28 -25.57
N VAL A 396 7.42 -2.94 -26.06
CA VAL A 396 6.90 -3.46 -27.33
C VAL A 396 7.33 -2.54 -28.46
N THR A 397 8.20 -3.03 -29.33
CA THR A 397 8.76 -2.30 -30.48
C THR A 397 8.06 -2.66 -31.78
N GLY A 398 8.14 -1.78 -32.76
CA GLY A 398 7.62 -1.97 -34.13
C GLY A 398 8.42 -1.14 -35.11
N HIS A 399 7.93 0.06 -35.43
CA HIS A 399 8.67 1.00 -36.27
C HIS A 399 9.96 1.46 -35.60
N ASP A 400 11.05 1.56 -36.37
CA ASP A 400 12.39 1.94 -35.85
C ASP A 400 12.90 1.06 -34.69
N ASN A 401 12.55 -0.24 -34.68
CA ASN A 401 12.93 -1.18 -33.64
C ASN A 401 14.40 -1.06 -33.21
N ASP A 402 15.34 -1.03 -34.15
CA ASP A 402 16.77 -1.04 -33.83
C ASP A 402 17.24 0.26 -33.18
N LYS A 403 16.67 1.39 -33.59
CA LYS A 403 16.97 2.69 -32.96
C LYS A 403 16.42 2.78 -31.53
N ILE A 404 15.19 2.28 -31.32
CA ILE A 404 14.59 2.24 -29.97
C ILE A 404 15.39 1.32 -29.06
N ARG A 405 15.80 0.14 -29.52
CA ARG A 405 16.63 -0.79 -28.75
C ARG A 405 17.98 -0.19 -28.40
N ALA A 406 18.65 0.46 -29.35
CA ALA A 406 19.92 1.13 -29.10
C ALA A 406 19.78 2.28 -28.08
N THR A 407 18.66 3.02 -28.12
CA THR A 407 18.38 4.12 -27.18
C THR A 407 18.16 3.63 -25.75
N LEU A 408 17.65 2.41 -25.57
CA LEU A 408 17.32 1.82 -24.28
C LEU A 408 18.33 0.75 -23.83
N ASP A 409 19.47 0.67 -24.51
CA ASP A 409 20.51 -0.31 -24.17
C ASP A 409 21.00 -0.14 -22.74
N GLY A 410 21.34 -1.25 -22.08
CA GLY A 410 21.78 -1.28 -20.69
C GLY A 410 20.66 -1.15 -19.62
N LEU A 411 19.41 -0.89 -19.99
CA LEU A 411 18.29 -0.87 -19.05
C LEU A 411 17.77 -2.29 -18.74
N LYS A 412 17.28 -2.52 -17.52
CA LYS A 412 16.71 -3.81 -17.07
C LYS A 412 15.29 -4.02 -17.64
N ILE A 413 15.18 -4.17 -18.94
CA ILE A 413 13.92 -4.32 -19.68
C ILE A 413 13.96 -5.53 -20.62
N ARG A 414 12.79 -6.00 -21.03
CA ARG A 414 12.63 -7.04 -22.04
C ARG A 414 12.01 -6.44 -23.29
N PHE A 415 12.62 -6.63 -24.44
CA PHE A 415 12.05 -6.21 -25.72
C PHE A 415 11.20 -7.31 -26.34
N VAL A 416 10.05 -6.92 -26.89
CA VAL A 416 9.19 -7.77 -27.70
C VAL A 416 8.85 -7.00 -28.99
N HIS A 417 9.04 -7.62 -30.14
CA HIS A 417 8.74 -7.00 -31.42
C HIS A 417 7.32 -7.36 -31.88
N ALA A 418 6.52 -6.37 -32.24
CA ALA A 418 5.20 -6.54 -32.82
C ALA A 418 5.31 -6.51 -34.37
N PRO A 419 5.29 -7.66 -35.08
CA PRO A 419 5.53 -7.69 -36.53
C PRO A 419 4.41 -7.00 -37.31
N THR A 420 3.20 -7.02 -36.78
CA THR A 420 1.98 -6.45 -37.38
C THR A 420 1.64 -5.05 -36.85
N TYR A 421 2.64 -4.31 -36.33
CA TYR A 421 2.44 -2.97 -35.71
C TYR A 421 1.74 -1.96 -36.64
N ARG A 422 1.73 -2.20 -37.97
CA ARG A 422 1.08 -1.34 -38.96
C ARG A 422 -0.44 -1.42 -38.93
N ASP A 423 -0.99 -2.48 -38.32
CA ASP A 423 -2.43 -2.77 -38.25
C ASP A 423 -3.11 -2.08 -37.07
N GLY A 424 -2.36 -1.25 -36.31
CA GLY A 424 -2.88 -0.42 -35.25
C GLY A 424 -2.29 -0.72 -33.86
N MET A 425 -2.67 0.09 -32.89
CA MET A 425 -2.19 0.01 -31.50
C MET A 425 -2.56 -1.31 -30.83
N ALA A 426 -3.71 -1.90 -31.19
CA ALA A 426 -4.19 -3.16 -30.63
C ALA A 426 -3.20 -4.32 -30.85
N GLU A 427 -2.46 -4.34 -31.96
CA GLU A 427 -1.46 -5.37 -32.24
C GLU A 427 -0.28 -5.31 -31.27
N SER A 428 0.22 -4.10 -31.02
CA SER A 428 1.29 -3.87 -30.05
C SER A 428 0.85 -4.25 -28.63
N PHE A 429 -0.37 -3.91 -28.28
CA PHE A 429 -1.00 -4.24 -27.01
C PHE A 429 -1.12 -5.77 -26.82
N ARG A 430 -1.69 -6.50 -27.78
CA ARG A 430 -1.81 -7.96 -27.78
C ARG A 430 -0.46 -8.65 -27.69
N THR A 431 0.51 -8.19 -28.48
CA THR A 431 1.88 -8.71 -28.47
C THR A 431 2.52 -8.58 -27.09
N GLY A 432 2.32 -7.46 -26.42
CA GLY A 432 2.82 -7.22 -25.05
C GLY A 432 2.16 -8.15 -24.03
N ILE A 433 0.84 -8.28 -24.05
CA ILE A 433 0.11 -9.16 -23.12
C ILE A 433 0.46 -10.63 -23.33
N ALA A 434 0.57 -11.09 -24.59
CA ALA A 434 0.95 -12.46 -24.90
C ALA A 434 2.38 -12.83 -24.44
N ALA A 435 3.23 -11.82 -24.20
CA ALA A 435 4.59 -12.02 -23.70
C ALA A 435 4.68 -12.12 -22.17
N LEU A 436 3.58 -11.90 -21.43
CA LEU A 436 3.54 -12.01 -19.97
C LEU A 436 3.60 -13.48 -19.54
N SER A 437 4.25 -13.74 -18.40
CA SER A 437 4.22 -15.06 -17.76
C SER A 437 2.89 -15.28 -17.02
N GLU A 438 2.54 -16.53 -16.79
CA GLU A 438 1.33 -16.90 -16.06
C GLU A 438 1.30 -16.40 -14.61
N SER A 439 2.46 -16.11 -14.03
CA SER A 439 2.60 -15.57 -12.66
C SER A 439 2.17 -14.12 -12.52
N ILE A 440 2.01 -13.38 -13.63
CA ILE A 440 1.63 -11.96 -13.61
C ILE A 440 0.14 -11.84 -13.28
N GLY A 441 -0.18 -11.11 -12.23
CA GLY A 441 -1.55 -10.86 -11.78
C GLY A 441 -2.19 -9.60 -12.34
N ALA A 442 -1.37 -8.64 -12.82
CA ALA A 442 -1.85 -7.42 -13.45
C ALA A 442 -0.78 -6.81 -14.37
N VAL A 443 -1.19 -5.91 -15.25
CA VAL A 443 -0.29 -5.20 -16.16
C VAL A 443 -0.62 -3.70 -16.23
N LEU A 444 0.40 -2.86 -16.06
CA LEU A 444 0.33 -1.43 -16.31
C LEU A 444 0.70 -1.17 -17.78
N ILE A 445 -0.23 -0.64 -18.57
CA ILE A 445 0.00 -0.29 -19.98
C ILE A 445 0.35 1.19 -20.07
N VAL A 446 1.57 1.46 -20.47
CA VAL A 446 2.14 2.81 -20.60
C VAL A 446 2.38 3.13 -22.07
N LEU A 447 1.97 4.30 -22.52
CA LEU A 447 2.33 4.78 -23.85
C LEU A 447 3.77 5.30 -23.82
N GLY A 448 4.57 4.98 -24.86
CA GLY A 448 5.99 5.35 -24.93
C GLY A 448 6.26 6.87 -24.98
N ASP A 449 5.23 7.66 -25.27
CA ASP A 449 5.26 9.12 -25.39
C ASP A 449 4.72 9.86 -24.17
N MET A 450 4.84 9.26 -22.98
CA MET A 450 4.37 9.84 -21.72
C MET A 450 5.54 10.22 -20.75
N PRO A 451 6.50 11.07 -21.17
CA PRO A 451 7.69 11.38 -20.36
C PRO A 451 7.39 12.19 -19.10
N LEU A 452 6.22 12.82 -19.03
CA LEU A 452 5.80 13.66 -17.90
C LEU A 452 5.08 12.88 -16.79
N VAL A 453 4.65 11.64 -17.04
CA VAL A 453 4.07 10.80 -16.00
C VAL A 453 5.21 10.32 -15.09
N ASP A 454 5.27 10.91 -13.91
CA ASP A 454 6.33 10.68 -12.94
C ASP A 454 6.20 9.36 -12.17
N PRO A 455 7.25 8.87 -11.52
CA PRO A 455 7.20 7.66 -10.72
C PRO A 455 6.16 7.69 -9.58
N ALA A 456 5.90 8.86 -8.98
CA ALA A 456 4.92 8.99 -7.91
C ALA A 456 3.50 8.75 -8.41
N SER A 457 3.16 9.29 -9.58
CA SER A 457 1.88 9.03 -10.27
C SER A 457 1.71 7.54 -10.60
N LEU A 458 2.77 6.89 -11.10
CA LEU A 458 2.76 5.46 -11.40
C LEU A 458 2.59 4.62 -10.13
N HIS A 459 3.26 4.96 -9.03
CA HIS A 459 3.10 4.28 -7.74
C HIS A 459 1.66 4.38 -7.21
N ARG A 460 1.00 5.53 -7.37
CA ARG A 460 -0.43 5.68 -6.99
C ARG A 460 -1.33 4.70 -7.74
N LEU A 461 -1.09 4.49 -9.04
CA LEU A 461 -1.86 3.53 -9.83
C LEU A 461 -1.62 2.09 -9.35
N LEU A 462 -0.35 1.70 -9.13
CA LEU A 462 0.00 0.38 -8.63
C LEU A 462 -0.58 0.11 -7.25
N ALA A 463 -0.57 1.11 -6.36
CA ALA A 463 -1.11 1.01 -5.01
C ALA A 463 -2.64 0.90 -4.97
N ALA A 464 -3.34 1.46 -5.97
CA ALA A 464 -4.79 1.42 -6.05
C ALA A 464 -5.34 0.06 -6.53
N TYR A 465 -4.50 -0.79 -7.13
CA TYR A 465 -4.91 -2.11 -7.61
C TYR A 465 -5.20 -3.06 -6.45
N ASP A 466 -6.43 -3.54 -6.41
CA ASP A 466 -6.92 -4.50 -5.40
C ASP A 466 -8.07 -5.33 -5.99
N PRO A 467 -7.74 -6.51 -6.57
CA PRO A 467 -8.74 -7.35 -7.20
C PRO A 467 -9.73 -7.97 -6.21
N GLU A 468 -9.39 -8.09 -4.93
CA GLU A 468 -10.28 -8.62 -3.90
C GLU A 468 -11.39 -7.61 -3.55
N GLU A 469 -11.11 -6.31 -3.69
CA GLU A 469 -12.11 -5.24 -3.55
C GLU A 469 -12.79 -4.86 -4.88
N GLY A 470 -12.61 -5.65 -5.94
CA GLY A 470 -13.18 -5.36 -7.26
C GLY A 470 -12.49 -4.22 -8.00
N ARG A 471 -11.33 -3.73 -7.52
CA ARG A 471 -10.52 -2.72 -8.19
C ARG A 471 -9.51 -3.37 -9.12
N ASP A 472 -10.01 -3.91 -10.23
CA ASP A 472 -9.21 -4.67 -11.19
C ASP A 472 -8.71 -3.84 -12.37
N ILE A 473 -9.36 -2.71 -12.66
CA ILE A 473 -8.95 -1.76 -13.71
C ILE A 473 -8.70 -0.43 -13.03
N ILE A 474 -7.46 0.08 -13.09
CA ILE A 474 -7.10 1.35 -12.47
C ILE A 474 -6.84 2.39 -13.55
N VAL A 475 -7.57 3.49 -13.48
CA VAL A 475 -7.55 4.56 -14.48
C VAL A 475 -7.20 5.89 -13.81
N PRO A 476 -6.16 6.61 -14.26
CA PRO A 476 -5.86 7.94 -13.76
C PRO A 476 -6.90 8.95 -14.26
N VAL A 477 -7.23 9.92 -13.41
CA VAL A 477 -8.18 11.00 -13.72
C VAL A 477 -7.59 12.35 -13.32
N PHE A 478 -7.68 13.34 -14.21
CA PHE A 478 -7.35 14.72 -13.91
C PHE A 478 -8.49 15.63 -14.41
N ASP A 479 -8.99 16.49 -13.56
CA ASP A 479 -10.14 17.39 -13.84
C ASP A 479 -11.34 16.65 -14.48
N GLY A 480 -11.67 15.48 -13.94
CA GLY A 480 -12.78 14.64 -14.41
C GLY A 480 -12.53 13.88 -15.72
N GLN A 481 -11.35 14.04 -16.33
CA GLN A 481 -10.97 13.34 -17.57
C GLN A 481 -10.07 12.15 -17.28
N ARG A 482 -10.42 10.99 -17.87
CA ARG A 482 -9.62 9.78 -17.79
C ARG A 482 -8.43 9.84 -18.74
N GLY A 483 -7.25 9.44 -18.26
CA GLY A 483 -6.01 9.43 -19.02
C GLY A 483 -5.32 8.06 -19.05
N ASN A 484 -4.04 8.09 -19.40
CA ASN A 484 -3.12 6.96 -19.36
C ASN A 484 -1.99 7.24 -18.35
N PRO A 485 -1.28 6.19 -17.87
CA PRO A 485 -1.40 4.76 -18.18
C PRO A 485 -2.57 4.09 -17.45
N VAL A 486 -3.05 2.96 -17.99
CA VAL A 486 -4.13 2.16 -17.39
C VAL A 486 -3.56 0.82 -16.89
N LEU A 487 -3.94 0.42 -15.68
CA LEU A 487 -3.59 -0.89 -15.11
C LEU A 487 -4.77 -1.84 -15.27
N TRP A 488 -4.47 -3.08 -15.68
CA TRP A 488 -5.44 -4.13 -15.96
C TRP A 488 -5.13 -5.39 -15.18
N GLY A 489 -6.12 -5.91 -14.45
CA GLY A 489 -6.03 -7.19 -13.77
C GLY A 489 -6.04 -8.37 -14.74
N LYS A 490 -5.40 -9.48 -14.35
CA LYS A 490 -5.23 -10.70 -15.17
C LYS A 490 -6.54 -11.24 -15.74
N LYS A 491 -7.65 -11.12 -15.03
CA LYS A 491 -8.96 -11.61 -15.47
C LYS A 491 -9.42 -11.01 -16.81
N PHE A 492 -8.90 -9.82 -17.18
CA PHE A 492 -9.21 -9.13 -18.44
C PHE A 492 -8.25 -9.46 -19.58
N PHE A 493 -7.14 -10.18 -19.33
CA PHE A 493 -6.17 -10.52 -20.38
C PHE A 493 -6.79 -11.27 -21.56
N PRO A 494 -7.67 -12.27 -21.38
CA PRO A 494 -8.32 -12.94 -22.51
C PRO A 494 -9.15 -11.99 -23.38
N GLU A 495 -9.88 -11.06 -22.76
CA GLU A 495 -10.70 -10.08 -23.48
C GLU A 495 -9.84 -9.03 -24.18
N LEU A 496 -8.76 -8.59 -23.55
CA LEU A 496 -7.77 -7.68 -24.13
C LEU A 496 -7.02 -8.30 -25.31
N LEU A 497 -6.77 -9.60 -25.31
CA LEU A 497 -6.20 -10.32 -26.45
C LEU A 497 -7.17 -10.41 -27.65
N GLY A 498 -8.48 -10.33 -27.42
CA GLY A 498 -9.52 -10.29 -28.45
C GLY A 498 -9.79 -8.91 -29.04
N VAL A 499 -9.14 -7.86 -28.56
CA VAL A 499 -9.36 -6.47 -29.00
C VAL A 499 -8.80 -6.24 -30.41
N SER A 500 -9.54 -5.50 -31.24
CA SER A 500 -9.12 -5.07 -32.59
C SER A 500 -9.32 -3.57 -32.77
N GLY A 501 -8.44 -2.92 -33.53
CA GLY A 501 -8.47 -1.48 -33.83
C GLY A 501 -8.00 -0.60 -32.65
N ASP A 502 -8.00 0.73 -32.84
CA ASP A 502 -7.42 1.69 -31.86
C ASP A 502 -8.33 1.97 -30.65
N ILE A 503 -9.61 1.56 -30.69
CA ILE A 503 -10.62 1.86 -29.66
C ILE A 503 -10.88 0.65 -28.74
N GLY A 504 -10.29 -0.50 -29.03
CA GLY A 504 -10.71 -1.77 -28.41
C GLY A 504 -10.57 -1.87 -26.90
N ALA A 505 -9.45 -1.42 -26.31
CA ALA A 505 -9.26 -1.44 -24.85
C ALA A 505 -10.24 -0.50 -24.12
N ARG A 506 -10.61 0.63 -24.73
CA ARG A 506 -11.63 1.53 -24.20
C ARG A 506 -13.01 0.87 -24.12
N ASN A 507 -13.35 0.02 -25.08
CA ASN A 507 -14.61 -0.72 -25.05
C ASN A 507 -14.64 -1.78 -23.94
N VAL A 508 -13.51 -2.44 -23.65
CA VAL A 508 -13.39 -3.34 -22.49
C VAL A 508 -13.64 -2.57 -21.19
N LEU A 509 -13.00 -1.41 -21.03
CA LEU A 509 -13.17 -0.55 -19.87
C LEU A 509 -14.64 -0.13 -19.67
N LEU A 510 -15.33 0.25 -20.75
CA LEU A 510 -16.73 0.69 -20.69
C LEU A 510 -17.70 -0.45 -20.32
N ARG A 511 -17.39 -1.71 -20.68
CA ARG A 511 -18.21 -2.87 -20.33
C ARG A 511 -18.06 -3.28 -18.85
N HIS A 512 -16.91 -2.97 -18.24
CA HIS A 512 -16.54 -3.43 -16.88
C HIS A 512 -16.38 -2.26 -15.91
N MET A 513 -17.26 -1.28 -16.02
CA MET A 513 -17.21 -0.07 -15.16
C MET A 513 -17.29 -0.37 -13.67
N GLU A 514 -17.90 -1.49 -13.28
CA GLU A 514 -17.98 -1.97 -11.91
C GLU A 514 -16.61 -2.41 -11.35
N SER A 515 -15.68 -2.76 -12.22
CA SER A 515 -14.30 -3.15 -11.85
C SER A 515 -13.29 -2.01 -11.98
N VAL A 516 -13.76 -0.79 -12.35
CA VAL A 516 -12.89 0.38 -12.56
C VAL A 516 -12.77 1.19 -11.29
N ALA A 517 -11.53 1.40 -10.84
CA ALA A 517 -11.18 2.41 -9.83
C ALA A 517 -10.49 3.59 -10.49
N GLU A 518 -11.03 4.78 -10.28
CA GLU A 518 -10.45 6.05 -10.74
C GLU A 518 -9.50 6.61 -9.69
N VAL A 519 -8.27 6.96 -10.11
CA VAL A 519 -7.25 7.57 -9.25
C VAL A 519 -7.04 9.02 -9.66
N VAL A 520 -7.40 9.95 -8.78
CA VAL A 520 -7.23 11.38 -9.05
C VAL A 520 -5.75 11.74 -9.01
N MET A 521 -5.27 12.36 -10.10
CA MET A 521 -3.89 12.84 -10.26
C MET A 521 -3.79 14.33 -9.97
N GLU A 522 -2.61 14.76 -9.52
CA GLU A 522 -2.33 16.16 -9.21
C GLU A 522 -1.87 16.96 -10.44
N THR A 523 -1.58 16.27 -11.53
CA THR A 523 -1.04 16.86 -12.77
C THR A 523 -1.81 16.37 -13.99
N ASP A 524 -1.86 17.19 -15.04
CA ASP A 524 -2.43 16.85 -16.33
C ASP A 524 -1.53 15.95 -17.20
N ALA A 525 -0.38 15.50 -16.68
CA ALA A 525 0.60 14.66 -17.40
C ALA A 525 -0.03 13.39 -18.01
N ILE A 526 -1.08 12.86 -17.39
CA ILE A 526 -1.83 11.70 -17.84
C ILE A 526 -2.70 11.95 -19.08
N LEU A 527 -2.95 13.21 -19.42
CA LEU A 527 -3.78 13.64 -20.56
C LEU A 527 -2.94 14.22 -21.71
N ARG A 528 -1.65 14.48 -21.45
CA ARG A 528 -0.79 15.15 -22.44
C ARG A 528 -0.33 14.20 -23.52
N ASP A 529 -0.65 14.57 -24.76
CA ASP A 529 -0.21 13.91 -25.98
C ASP A 529 0.81 14.78 -26.73
N PHE A 530 1.93 14.19 -27.16
CA PHE A 530 3.02 14.87 -27.87
C PHE A 530 3.03 14.50 -29.36
N ASP A 531 1.89 14.70 -30.03
CA ASP A 531 1.71 14.33 -31.45
C ASP A 531 2.22 15.36 -32.44
N THR A 532 2.62 16.56 -32.00
CA THR A 532 3.11 17.64 -32.87
C THR A 532 4.43 18.25 -32.37
N PRO A 533 5.27 18.80 -33.27
CA PRO A 533 6.51 19.48 -32.88
C PRO A 533 6.29 20.65 -31.91
N ASP A 534 5.14 21.33 -32.00
CA ASP A 534 4.82 22.44 -31.09
C ASP A 534 4.46 21.96 -29.68
N ALA A 535 3.86 20.78 -29.53
CA ALA A 535 3.61 20.17 -28.23
C ALA A 535 4.93 19.85 -27.47
N LEU A 536 6.01 19.54 -28.20
CA LEU A 536 7.33 19.32 -27.61
C LEU A 536 7.97 20.59 -27.04
N LYS A 537 7.65 21.77 -27.60
CA LYS A 537 8.18 23.06 -27.12
C LYS A 537 7.71 23.41 -25.71
N VAL A 538 6.57 22.86 -25.27
CA VAL A 538 6.02 23.06 -23.92
C VAL A 538 6.90 22.38 -22.85
N LEU A 539 7.75 21.44 -23.23
CA LEU A 539 8.68 20.77 -22.33
C LEU A 539 9.95 21.60 -22.06
N ALA A 540 10.22 22.67 -22.84
CA ALA A 540 11.35 23.54 -22.58
C ALA A 540 11.15 24.27 -21.23
N PRO A 541 12.20 24.38 -20.37
CA PRO A 541 12.09 25.12 -19.12
C PRO A 541 11.67 26.55 -19.46
N LYS A 542 10.62 27.05 -18.81
CA LYS A 542 10.33 28.48 -18.84
C LYS A 542 11.59 29.19 -18.35
N GLN A 543 12.21 30.01 -19.21
CA GLN A 543 13.25 30.94 -18.78
C GLN A 543 12.59 31.88 -17.74
N GLU A 544 12.75 31.58 -16.47
CA GLU A 544 12.56 32.56 -15.40
C GLU A 544 13.72 33.55 -15.50
N GLY A 545 13.42 34.72 -16.01
CA GLY A 545 14.41 35.79 -15.98
C GLY A 545 14.26 36.77 -17.13
N ALA A 546 13.38 37.73 -16.99
CA ALA A 546 13.41 39.11 -17.54
C ALA A 546 12.00 39.59 -17.90
N SER A 547 11.18 39.97 -16.93
CA SER A 547 10.13 40.99 -17.18
C SER A 547 9.41 41.46 -15.92
N PHE A 548 9.92 41.27 -14.71
CA PHE A 548 9.29 41.87 -13.51
C PHE A 548 9.97 43.16 -13.03
N ARG A 549 11.03 43.66 -13.69
CA ARG A 549 11.67 44.95 -13.38
C ARG A 549 11.23 46.12 -14.31
N GLU A 550 10.81 45.85 -15.54
CA GLU A 550 10.44 46.94 -16.48
C GLU A 550 8.99 47.44 -16.40
N GLN A 551 8.09 46.71 -15.75
CA GLN A 551 6.70 47.21 -15.57
C GLN A 551 6.47 48.05 -14.31
N LYS A 552 7.47 48.25 -13.45
CA LYS A 552 7.38 49.15 -12.29
C LYS A 552 7.98 50.54 -12.54
N GLU A 553 8.73 50.76 -13.59
CA GLU A 553 9.24 52.09 -13.96
C GLU A 553 8.37 52.85 -14.95
N ALA A 554 7.49 52.18 -15.71
CA ALA A 554 6.58 52.81 -16.65
C ALA A 554 5.27 53.33 -16.01
N LYS A 555 5.10 53.28 -14.69
CA LYS A 555 3.96 53.88 -13.93
C LYS A 555 4.39 54.97 -12.96
N LYS A 556 5.58 55.55 -13.16
CA LYS A 556 6.03 56.75 -12.45
C LYS A 556 6.70 57.74 -13.41
N LEU A 557 6.01 58.09 -14.45
CA LEU A 557 6.21 59.31 -15.23
C LEU A 557 4.85 59.80 -15.72
#